data_cf96faaf1814f976d44852a8a460acb7
#
_entry.id   cf96faaf1814f976d44852a8a460acb7
#
_cell.length_a   1.000
_cell.length_b   1.000
_cell.length_c   1.000
_cell.angle_alpha   90.00
_cell.angle_beta   90.00
_cell.angle_gamma   90.00
#
_symmetry.space_group_name_H-M   'P 1'
#
loop_
_entity.id
_entity.type
_entity.pdbx_description
1 polymer ?
#
loop_
_entity_poly.entity_id
_entity_poly.type
_entity_poly.pdbx_seq_one_letter_code
_entity_poly.pdbx_strand_id
1 'polypeptide(L)'
;MQKYKTFVEILESADREKAVFSSFFKGIKEDISYGTFLDTIRSYPEIKGKTFAFLGDNSFSSILLLFILAYQKKTIVLLNPLEDEKLRKEKLNSLPFDGRVKGNQRIPYPNPKENDNKEAYFYFYTSGTTSSSKAVVLTEENLCASSYNGSYCLPLTEQDRFLSLLPLFHVFGFVCALLWPRQCHSTICLSRGMRLIGEDFASYKPTAVSLVPQLAARLIRFHLINPERKTVLIGAGDCPDSILNQYKQRNISVSFGYGRTETSSGLALSLGENPRARTICPEVKIKIDPKDKEILVHAPTVLRKGYFQNGVLIPPRLEDGYYRTGDLGRVDEEGRLHLIGRKKEILVLPTGTKIFLPEYEAKLAEFIPNSEFAVLLSKDDKITLYIYTKETKEEIEDKVSKFNQGYARGEQIGNIIFSSVSLPKTATGKIKKYQLIEEMNHDDKK
;
A
#
# COMPACT_ATOMS: atom_id res chain seq x y z
N MET A 1 22.30 -13.16 -0.64
CA MET A 1 21.87 -11.98 -1.43
C MET A 1 22.50 -10.73 -0.85
N GLN A 2 22.99 -9.81 -1.69
CA GLN A 2 23.70 -8.60 -1.25
C GLN A 2 22.72 -7.51 -0.87
N LYS A 3 23.09 -6.69 0.14
CA LYS A 3 22.34 -5.50 0.56
C LYS A 3 22.93 -4.27 -0.13
N TYR A 4 22.03 -3.40 -0.56
CA TYR A 4 22.37 -2.13 -1.19
C TYR A 4 21.73 -0.98 -0.43
N LYS A 5 22.34 0.19 -0.51
CA LYS A 5 21.84 1.42 0.12
C LYS A 5 21.18 2.37 -0.87
N THR A 6 21.52 2.23 -2.13
CA THR A 6 21.00 3.09 -3.21
C THR A 6 20.47 2.27 -4.37
N PHE A 7 19.57 2.87 -5.14
CA PHE A 7 19.02 2.23 -6.35
C PHE A 7 20.09 2.01 -7.42
N VAL A 8 21.09 2.90 -7.46
CA VAL A 8 22.18 2.79 -8.40
C VAL A 8 23.08 1.61 -8.06
N GLU A 9 23.39 1.34 -6.80
CA GLU A 9 24.13 0.15 -6.39
C GLU A 9 23.43 -1.14 -6.82
N ILE A 10 22.10 -1.22 -6.75
CA ILE A 10 21.34 -2.35 -7.26
C ILE A 10 21.53 -2.49 -8.79
N LEU A 11 21.48 -1.38 -9.52
CA LEU A 11 21.67 -1.40 -10.99
C LEU A 11 23.09 -1.81 -11.38
N GLU A 12 24.09 -1.36 -10.64
CA GLU A 12 25.51 -1.67 -10.88
C GLU A 12 25.86 -3.13 -10.63
N SER A 13 25.11 -3.79 -9.75
CA SER A 13 25.34 -5.20 -9.41
C SER A 13 24.81 -6.18 -10.45
N ALA A 14 24.02 -5.72 -11.43
CA ALA A 14 23.43 -6.55 -12.46
C ALA A 14 24.34 -6.65 -13.71
N ASP A 15 24.15 -7.72 -14.46
CA ASP A 15 24.74 -7.85 -15.79
C ASP A 15 24.20 -6.74 -16.72
N ARG A 16 25.10 -5.92 -17.25
CA ARG A 16 24.77 -4.73 -18.06
C ARG A 16 23.99 -5.06 -19.34
N GLU A 17 24.17 -6.24 -19.90
CA GLU A 17 23.52 -6.67 -21.15
C GLU A 17 22.09 -7.21 -20.91
N LYS A 18 21.75 -7.57 -19.69
CA LYS A 18 20.41 -8.06 -19.35
C LYS A 18 19.37 -6.96 -19.43
N ALA A 19 18.15 -7.34 -19.77
CA ALA A 19 17.02 -6.43 -19.80
C ALA A 19 16.58 -6.02 -18.39
N VAL A 20 16.57 -4.72 -18.13
CA VAL A 20 16.07 -4.14 -16.91
C VAL A 20 14.58 -3.87 -17.00
N PHE A 21 14.12 -3.35 -18.13
CA PHE A 21 12.72 -3.11 -18.44
C PHE A 21 12.34 -3.71 -19.78
N SER A 22 11.08 -4.15 -19.87
CA SER A 22 10.39 -4.44 -21.13
C SER A 22 9.16 -3.54 -21.20
N SER A 23 9.04 -2.77 -22.27
CA SER A 23 7.97 -1.79 -22.44
C SER A 23 7.52 -1.68 -23.88
N PHE A 24 6.36 -1.05 -24.12
CA PHE A 24 5.89 -0.73 -25.46
C PHE A 24 6.14 0.75 -25.78
N PHE A 25 6.88 0.98 -26.86
CA PHE A 25 7.13 2.29 -27.45
C PHE A 25 6.43 2.37 -28.81
N LYS A 26 5.45 3.28 -28.95
CA LYS A 26 4.64 3.40 -30.18
C LYS A 26 4.06 2.07 -30.69
N GLY A 27 3.66 1.19 -29.76
CA GLY A 27 3.09 -0.13 -30.07
C GLY A 27 4.11 -1.25 -30.31
N ILE A 28 5.41 -0.95 -30.32
CA ILE A 28 6.50 -1.94 -30.46
C ILE A 28 7.06 -2.27 -29.09
N LYS A 29 7.17 -3.57 -28.77
CA LYS A 29 7.79 -4.03 -27.52
C LYS A 29 9.31 -3.93 -27.65
N GLU A 30 9.93 -3.24 -26.71
CA GLU A 30 11.37 -3.07 -26.62
C GLU A 30 11.85 -3.44 -25.22
N ASP A 31 13.05 -4.04 -25.17
CA ASP A 31 13.76 -4.35 -23.94
C ASP A 31 14.91 -3.35 -23.76
N ILE A 32 15.00 -2.74 -22.58
CA ILE A 32 16.04 -1.79 -22.22
C ILE A 32 17.02 -2.51 -21.29
N SER A 33 18.32 -2.49 -21.61
CA SER A 33 19.34 -3.14 -20.78
C SER A 33 19.69 -2.34 -19.52
N TYR A 34 20.26 -3.03 -18.52
CA TYR A 34 20.80 -2.39 -17.30
C TYR A 34 21.87 -1.36 -17.66
N GLY A 35 22.74 -1.67 -18.60
CA GLY A 35 23.78 -0.76 -19.07
C GLY A 35 23.20 0.53 -19.64
N THR A 36 22.28 0.42 -20.60
CA THR A 36 21.65 1.58 -21.24
C THR A 36 20.91 2.44 -20.20
N PHE A 37 20.18 1.81 -19.28
CA PHE A 37 19.43 2.53 -18.25
C PHE A 37 20.36 3.28 -17.29
N LEU A 38 21.40 2.62 -16.79
CA LEU A 38 22.37 3.20 -15.86
C LEU A 38 23.19 4.34 -16.52
N ASP A 39 23.63 4.15 -17.76
CA ASP A 39 24.38 5.19 -18.48
C ASP A 39 23.51 6.42 -18.73
N THR A 40 22.23 6.21 -19.06
CA THR A 40 21.29 7.32 -19.22
C THR A 40 21.09 8.09 -17.90
N ILE A 41 20.98 7.40 -16.76
CA ILE A 41 20.87 8.05 -15.45
C ILE A 41 22.12 8.89 -15.16
N ARG A 42 23.31 8.33 -15.39
CA ARG A 42 24.59 8.98 -15.07
C ARG A 42 24.91 10.16 -15.96
N SER A 43 24.59 10.05 -17.24
CA SER A 43 24.85 11.11 -18.24
C SER A 43 23.79 12.20 -18.25
N TYR A 44 22.69 12.03 -17.51
CA TYR A 44 21.62 13.02 -17.52
C TYR A 44 22.06 14.34 -16.90
N PRO A 45 21.83 15.48 -17.57
CA PRO A 45 22.22 16.79 -17.04
C PRO A 45 21.70 17.05 -15.65
N GLU A 46 22.43 17.83 -14.87
CA GLU A 46 21.99 18.21 -13.54
C GLU A 46 20.62 18.92 -13.60
N ILE A 47 19.68 18.44 -12.79
CA ILE A 47 18.38 19.05 -12.59
C ILE A 47 18.49 20.06 -11.46
N LYS A 48 18.37 21.36 -11.76
CA LYS A 48 18.33 22.41 -10.74
C LYS A 48 17.12 22.25 -9.83
N GLY A 49 17.31 22.51 -8.53
CA GLY A 49 16.26 22.41 -7.51
C GLY A 49 16.44 21.22 -6.58
N LYS A 50 15.74 21.26 -5.45
CA LYS A 50 15.83 20.29 -4.34
C LYS A 50 14.61 19.38 -4.26
N THR A 51 13.39 19.92 -4.44
CA THR A 51 12.13 19.23 -4.16
C THR A 51 11.22 19.19 -5.38
N PHE A 52 10.78 18.00 -5.75
CA PHE A 52 9.96 17.78 -6.94
C PHE A 52 8.65 17.05 -6.61
N ALA A 53 7.54 17.61 -7.08
CA ALA A 53 6.26 16.91 -7.11
C ALA A 53 6.25 15.90 -8.26
N PHE A 54 6.08 14.62 -7.95
CA PHE A 54 6.10 13.54 -8.92
C PHE A 54 4.68 12.98 -9.13
N LEU A 55 4.07 13.35 -10.26
CA LEU A 55 2.78 12.85 -10.75
C LEU A 55 3.04 11.90 -11.94
N GLY A 56 4.07 11.07 -11.83
CA GLY A 56 4.43 10.09 -12.85
C GLY A 56 3.46 8.92 -12.88
N ASP A 57 3.31 8.38 -14.06
CA ASP A 57 2.67 7.09 -14.30
C ASP A 57 3.71 5.95 -14.23
N ASN A 58 3.29 4.72 -14.52
CA ASN A 58 4.20 3.58 -14.57
C ASN A 58 4.91 3.45 -15.93
N SER A 59 4.99 4.51 -16.74
CA SER A 59 5.73 4.50 -17.99
C SER A 59 7.23 4.46 -17.77
N PHE A 60 7.97 3.92 -18.74
CA PHE A 60 9.44 3.91 -18.74
C PHE A 60 10.02 5.31 -18.49
N SER A 61 9.53 6.31 -19.20
CA SER A 61 10.04 7.69 -19.10
C SER A 61 9.84 8.28 -17.70
N SER A 62 8.69 8.02 -17.06
CA SER A 62 8.44 8.43 -15.67
C SER A 62 9.38 7.74 -14.70
N ILE A 63 9.59 6.43 -14.87
CA ILE A 63 10.49 5.65 -14.01
C ILE A 63 11.95 6.10 -14.22
N LEU A 64 12.38 6.34 -15.44
CA LEU A 64 13.72 6.85 -15.72
C LEU A 64 13.95 8.19 -15.00
N LEU A 65 13.01 9.11 -15.12
CA LEU A 65 13.12 10.42 -14.47
C LEU A 65 13.11 10.31 -12.93
N LEU A 66 12.34 9.37 -12.38
CA LEU A 66 12.36 9.06 -10.95
C LEU A 66 13.76 8.63 -10.48
N PHE A 67 14.42 7.73 -11.22
CA PHE A 67 15.77 7.26 -10.89
C PHE A 67 16.83 8.35 -11.07
N ILE A 68 16.67 9.23 -12.07
CA ILE A 68 17.55 10.40 -12.26
C ILE A 68 17.43 11.35 -11.06
N LEU A 69 16.21 11.65 -10.62
CA LEU A 69 16.00 12.51 -9.44
C LEU A 69 16.59 11.88 -8.17
N ALA A 70 16.45 10.55 -7.99
CA ALA A 70 17.03 9.83 -6.87
C ALA A 70 18.58 9.85 -6.93
N TYR A 71 19.16 9.58 -8.09
CA TYR A 71 20.62 9.64 -8.31
C TYR A 71 21.19 11.02 -7.98
N GLN A 72 20.48 12.07 -8.36
CA GLN A 72 20.83 13.46 -8.06
C GLN A 72 20.39 13.90 -6.65
N LYS A 73 20.03 12.98 -5.77
CA LYS A 73 19.70 13.17 -4.34
C LYS A 73 18.58 14.18 -4.09
N LYS A 74 17.56 14.17 -4.96
CA LYS A 74 16.43 15.09 -4.82
C LYS A 74 15.41 14.58 -3.79
N THR A 75 14.58 15.49 -3.28
CA THR A 75 13.37 15.14 -2.55
C THR A 75 12.23 14.93 -3.54
N ILE A 76 11.66 13.73 -3.54
CA ILE A 76 10.64 13.29 -4.51
C ILE A 76 9.32 13.07 -3.76
N VAL A 77 8.34 13.89 -4.03
CA VAL A 77 7.02 13.84 -3.41
C VAL A 77 6.07 13.12 -4.36
N LEU A 78 5.75 11.87 -4.05
CA LEU A 78 4.94 10.99 -4.89
C LEU A 78 3.45 11.30 -4.70
N LEU A 79 2.80 11.75 -5.76
CA LEU A 79 1.40 12.15 -5.77
C LEU A 79 0.59 11.26 -6.70
N ASN A 80 -0.64 10.95 -6.29
CA ASN A 80 -1.58 10.23 -7.14
C ASN A 80 -2.07 11.12 -8.29
N PRO A 81 -1.78 10.81 -9.57
CA PRO A 81 -2.23 11.62 -10.70
C PRO A 81 -3.75 11.56 -10.89
N LEU A 82 -4.43 10.55 -10.35
CA LEU A 82 -5.88 10.35 -10.44
C LEU A 82 -6.63 10.85 -9.19
N GLU A 83 -5.93 11.50 -8.26
CA GLU A 83 -6.54 12.05 -7.05
C GLU A 83 -7.43 13.24 -7.37
N ASP A 84 -8.42 13.48 -6.50
CA ASP A 84 -9.26 14.68 -6.56
C ASP A 84 -8.41 15.96 -6.70
N GLU A 85 -8.84 16.88 -7.55
CA GLU A 85 -8.06 18.06 -7.90
C GLU A 85 -7.85 19.00 -6.71
N LYS A 86 -8.84 19.13 -5.82
CA LYS A 86 -8.76 19.97 -4.62
C LYS A 86 -7.71 19.41 -3.67
N LEU A 87 -7.78 18.10 -3.38
CA LEU A 87 -6.82 17.42 -2.50
C LEU A 87 -5.40 17.46 -3.08
N ARG A 88 -5.26 17.29 -4.39
CA ARG A 88 -3.98 17.40 -5.07
C ARG A 88 -3.41 18.81 -5.00
N LYS A 89 -4.24 19.86 -5.17
CA LYS A 89 -3.82 21.25 -4.99
C LYS A 89 -3.38 21.53 -3.55
N GLU A 90 -4.09 21.04 -2.56
CA GLU A 90 -3.70 21.15 -1.14
C GLU A 90 -2.32 20.56 -0.89
N LYS A 91 -2.05 19.34 -1.40
CA LYS A 91 -0.72 18.72 -1.30
C LYS A 91 0.36 19.50 -2.05
N LEU A 92 0.07 20.01 -3.24
CA LEU A 92 1.01 20.84 -3.99
C LEU A 92 1.30 22.18 -3.30
N ASN A 93 0.37 22.72 -2.54
CA ASN A 93 0.56 23.96 -1.79
C ASN A 93 1.24 23.72 -0.42
N SER A 94 1.34 22.49 0.04
CA SER A 94 1.91 22.17 1.36
C SER A 94 3.44 22.24 1.39
N LEU A 95 4.11 22.25 0.24
CA LEU A 95 5.57 22.26 0.10
C LEU A 95 6.03 23.27 -0.96
N PRO A 96 7.18 23.93 -0.74
CA PRO A 96 7.83 24.68 -1.80
C PRO A 96 8.51 23.71 -2.77
N PHE A 97 7.90 23.49 -3.91
CA PHE A 97 8.48 22.70 -4.99
C PHE A 97 9.38 23.54 -5.89
N ASP A 98 10.44 22.94 -6.41
CA ASP A 98 11.33 23.53 -7.42
C ASP A 98 10.97 23.08 -8.83
N GLY A 99 10.04 22.15 -8.94
CA GLY A 99 9.50 21.64 -10.18
C GLY A 99 8.53 20.51 -9.96
N ARG A 100 7.89 20.08 -11.04
CA ARG A 100 7.02 18.90 -11.04
C ARG A 100 7.31 18.00 -12.23
N VAL A 101 7.05 16.72 -12.05
CA VAL A 101 7.00 15.70 -13.10
C VAL A 101 5.55 15.34 -13.32
N LYS A 102 5.11 15.37 -14.58
CA LYS A 102 3.77 14.93 -15.00
C LYS A 102 3.94 14.00 -16.20
N GLY A 103 3.68 12.70 -16.00
CA GLY A 103 4.01 11.68 -16.99
C GLY A 103 5.50 11.72 -17.30
N ASN A 104 5.87 11.91 -18.57
CA ASN A 104 7.25 12.00 -19.05
C ASN A 104 7.80 13.44 -19.11
N GLN A 105 7.05 14.43 -18.66
CA GLN A 105 7.43 15.83 -18.74
C GLN A 105 7.90 16.36 -17.39
N ARG A 106 9.02 17.08 -17.41
CA ARG A 106 9.50 17.87 -16.28
C ARG A 106 9.15 19.34 -16.51
N ILE A 107 8.46 19.93 -15.55
CA ILE A 107 8.08 21.34 -15.54
C ILE A 107 8.88 21.99 -14.41
N PRO A 108 9.93 22.78 -14.72
CA PRO A 108 10.68 23.53 -13.71
C PRO A 108 9.85 24.70 -13.19
N TYR A 109 10.06 25.05 -11.93
CA TYR A 109 9.53 26.29 -11.36
C TYR A 109 10.60 27.36 -11.34
N PRO A 110 10.23 28.65 -11.34
CA PRO A 110 11.19 29.74 -11.25
C PRO A 110 11.88 29.74 -9.88
N ASN A 111 13.15 30.17 -9.88
CA ASN A 111 13.98 30.29 -8.67
C ASN A 111 14.12 28.99 -7.85
N PRO A 112 14.62 27.90 -8.44
CA PRO A 112 14.81 26.64 -7.74
C PRO A 112 15.83 26.81 -6.61
N LYS A 113 15.56 26.13 -5.47
CA LYS A 113 16.47 26.10 -4.34
C LYS A 113 17.72 25.30 -4.66
N GLU A 114 18.84 25.68 -4.04
CA GLU A 114 20.05 24.86 -4.07
C GLU A 114 19.78 23.50 -3.42
N ASN A 115 20.33 22.44 -4.00
CA ASN A 115 20.18 21.09 -3.50
C ASN A 115 21.35 20.73 -2.56
N ASP A 116 21.07 20.76 -1.25
CA ASP A 116 21.98 20.39 -0.17
C ASP A 116 21.70 19.01 0.42
N ASN A 117 20.82 18.22 -0.21
CA ASN A 117 20.51 16.88 0.24
C ASN A 117 21.73 15.95 0.10
N LYS A 118 22.01 15.18 1.15
CA LYS A 118 23.07 14.15 1.15
C LYS A 118 22.60 12.81 0.57
N GLU A 119 21.29 12.59 0.58
CA GLU A 119 20.61 11.39 0.08
C GLU A 119 19.26 11.77 -0.56
N ALA A 120 18.66 10.87 -1.33
CA ALA A 120 17.33 11.06 -1.85
C ALA A 120 16.26 10.82 -0.79
N TYR A 121 15.19 11.61 -0.81
CA TYR A 121 14.04 11.46 0.07
C TYR A 121 12.77 11.21 -0.75
N PHE A 122 11.93 10.31 -0.24
CA PHE A 122 10.68 9.91 -0.87
C PHE A 122 9.51 10.16 0.08
N TYR A 123 8.59 11.00 -0.34
CA TYR A 123 7.40 11.34 0.43
C TYR A 123 6.22 10.57 -0.11
N PHE A 124 5.66 9.66 0.71
CA PHE A 124 4.47 8.89 0.39
C PHE A 124 3.30 9.37 1.24
N TYR A 125 2.27 9.90 0.59
CA TYR A 125 1.05 10.24 1.30
C TYR A 125 0.29 8.98 1.70
N THR A 126 -0.09 8.92 2.98
CA THR A 126 -0.96 7.85 3.47
C THR A 126 -2.41 8.24 3.24
N SER A 127 -3.25 7.25 2.95
CA SER A 127 -4.71 7.39 2.90
C SER A 127 -5.32 7.54 4.30
N GLY A 128 -4.66 8.30 5.19
CA GLY A 128 -5.06 8.47 6.57
C GLY A 128 -6.49 8.98 6.69
N THR A 129 -7.18 8.47 7.71
CA THR A 129 -8.54 8.83 8.10
C THR A 129 -8.64 10.20 8.79
N THR A 130 -7.57 11.02 8.75
CA THR A 130 -7.51 12.35 9.37
C THR A 130 -7.57 13.44 8.31
N SER A 131 -8.21 14.55 8.64
CA SER A 131 -8.47 15.70 7.76
C SER A 131 -7.23 16.40 7.18
N SER A 132 -6.02 16.12 7.65
CA SER A 132 -4.78 16.70 7.14
C SER A 132 -3.92 15.66 6.40
N SER A 133 -3.50 16.00 5.19
CA SER A 133 -2.61 15.17 4.37
C SER A 133 -1.25 14.98 5.05
N LYS A 134 -0.96 13.75 5.49
CA LYS A 134 0.29 13.37 6.14
C LYS A 134 1.14 12.53 5.18
N ALA A 135 2.37 12.94 4.92
CA ALA A 135 3.33 12.17 4.14
C ALA A 135 4.35 11.48 5.05
N VAL A 136 4.60 10.21 4.80
CA VAL A 136 5.72 9.46 5.38
C VAL A 136 6.98 9.77 4.60
N VAL A 137 8.06 10.14 5.29
CA VAL A 137 9.35 10.48 4.67
C VAL A 137 10.29 9.29 4.80
N LEU A 138 10.57 8.64 3.68
CA LEU A 138 11.47 7.51 3.57
C LEU A 138 12.77 7.92 2.89
N THR A 139 13.86 7.27 3.27
CA THR A 139 15.15 7.38 2.59
C THR A 139 15.28 6.28 1.54
N GLU A 140 16.22 6.46 0.61
CA GLU A 140 16.59 5.43 -0.35
C GLU A 140 17.01 4.14 0.36
N GLU A 141 17.77 4.25 1.46
CA GLU A 141 18.19 3.11 2.29
C GLU A 141 17.01 2.34 2.90
N ASN A 142 15.96 3.04 3.40
CA ASN A 142 14.74 2.37 3.89
C ASN A 142 14.08 1.52 2.80
N LEU A 143 13.98 2.06 1.58
CA LEU A 143 13.35 1.40 0.44
C LEU A 143 14.19 0.22 -0.06
N CYS A 144 15.52 0.37 -0.12
CA CYS A 144 16.44 -0.72 -0.47
C CYS A 144 16.40 -1.85 0.56
N ALA A 145 16.35 -1.54 1.86
CA ALA A 145 16.20 -2.55 2.89
C ALA A 145 14.91 -3.36 2.75
N SER A 146 13.81 -2.71 2.35
CA SER A 146 12.56 -3.40 2.10
C SER A 146 12.60 -4.27 0.83
N SER A 147 13.26 -3.81 -0.21
CA SER A 147 13.45 -4.62 -1.43
C SER A 147 14.33 -5.85 -1.16
N TYR A 148 15.37 -5.70 -0.32
CA TYR A 148 16.18 -6.82 0.15
C TYR A 148 15.34 -7.85 0.92
N ASN A 149 14.47 -7.42 1.82
CA ASN A 149 13.55 -8.31 2.54
C ASN A 149 12.69 -9.13 1.59
N GLY A 150 12.10 -8.48 0.57
CA GLY A 150 11.33 -9.16 -0.47
C GLY A 150 12.16 -10.19 -1.23
N SER A 151 13.35 -9.81 -1.66
CA SER A 151 14.24 -10.66 -2.43
C SER A 151 14.78 -11.85 -1.64
N TYR A 152 14.99 -11.70 -0.33
CA TYR A 152 15.43 -12.76 0.54
C TYR A 152 14.32 -13.79 0.82
N CYS A 153 13.13 -13.31 1.17
CA CYS A 153 12.00 -14.16 1.54
C CYS A 153 11.31 -14.78 0.33
N LEU A 154 11.24 -14.08 -0.77
CA LEU A 154 10.55 -14.51 -2.00
C LEU A 154 11.45 -14.21 -3.20
N PRO A 155 12.51 -15.02 -3.39
CA PRO A 155 13.50 -14.77 -4.42
C PRO A 155 12.93 -14.93 -5.83
N LEU A 156 13.30 -14.01 -6.69
CA LEU A 156 13.18 -14.11 -8.14
C LEU A 156 14.58 -14.33 -8.75
N THR A 157 14.63 -14.65 -10.02
CA THR A 157 15.86 -14.83 -10.77
C THR A 157 15.93 -13.86 -11.95
N GLU A 158 17.08 -13.76 -12.58
CA GLU A 158 17.27 -12.98 -13.82
C GLU A 158 16.39 -13.46 -14.99
N GLN A 159 15.92 -14.70 -14.94
CA GLN A 159 15.02 -15.28 -15.94
C GLN A 159 13.56 -14.90 -15.70
N ASP A 160 13.24 -14.39 -14.52
CA ASP A 160 11.88 -14.01 -14.19
C ASP A 160 11.49 -12.69 -14.87
N ARG A 161 10.23 -12.63 -15.28
CA ARG A 161 9.58 -11.46 -15.88
C ARG A 161 8.49 -10.98 -14.95
N PHE A 162 8.72 -9.84 -14.34
CA PHE A 162 7.83 -9.28 -13.36
C PHE A 162 6.86 -8.27 -13.98
N LEU A 163 5.55 -8.48 -13.88
CA LEU A 163 4.56 -7.52 -14.37
C LEU A 163 4.33 -6.40 -13.34
N SER A 164 4.81 -5.19 -13.65
CA SER A 164 4.61 -4.00 -12.83
C SER A 164 3.25 -3.36 -13.14
N LEU A 165 2.27 -3.66 -12.30
CA LEU A 165 0.87 -3.25 -12.46
C LEU A 165 0.42 -2.24 -11.39
N LEU A 166 1.05 -2.26 -10.21
CA LEU A 166 0.69 -1.40 -9.10
C LEU A 166 1.22 0.02 -9.26
N PRO A 167 0.47 1.05 -8.81
CA PRO A 167 0.89 2.43 -8.93
C PRO A 167 2.09 2.76 -8.03
N LEU A 168 3.08 3.46 -8.58
CA LEU A 168 4.33 3.78 -7.89
C LEU A 168 4.21 4.88 -6.82
N PHE A 169 3.11 5.63 -6.78
CA PHE A 169 2.86 6.60 -5.72
C PHE A 169 2.42 5.96 -4.38
N HIS A 170 2.21 4.64 -4.35
CA HIS A 170 2.03 3.86 -3.13
C HIS A 170 3.31 3.05 -2.85
N VAL A 171 3.74 3.04 -1.59
CA VAL A 171 4.96 2.34 -1.18
C VAL A 171 4.94 0.85 -1.54
N PHE A 172 3.78 0.19 -1.47
CA PHE A 172 3.65 -1.21 -1.88
C PHE A 172 3.94 -1.40 -3.38
N GLY A 173 3.39 -0.55 -4.24
CA GLY A 173 3.72 -0.55 -5.66
C GLY A 173 5.18 -0.19 -5.91
N PHE A 174 5.68 0.83 -5.25
CA PHE A 174 7.06 1.28 -5.39
C PHE A 174 8.08 0.19 -5.04
N VAL A 175 7.93 -0.44 -3.88
CA VAL A 175 8.84 -1.49 -3.43
C VAL A 175 8.56 -2.80 -4.14
N CYS A 176 7.32 -3.30 -4.09
CA CYS A 176 7.01 -4.66 -4.51
C CYS A 176 6.77 -4.83 -6.01
N ALA A 177 6.60 -3.73 -6.78
CA ALA A 177 6.47 -3.83 -8.24
C ALA A 177 7.60 -3.14 -9.02
N LEU A 178 8.55 -2.49 -8.33
CA LEU A 178 9.69 -1.84 -8.95
C LEU A 178 11.03 -2.26 -8.30
N LEU A 179 11.21 -2.08 -6.99
CA LEU A 179 12.51 -2.29 -6.34
C LEU A 179 12.80 -3.77 -6.05
N TRP A 180 11.84 -4.54 -5.54
CA TRP A 180 12.04 -5.96 -5.27
C TRP A 180 12.44 -6.77 -6.52
N PRO A 181 11.71 -6.73 -7.65
CA PRO A 181 12.17 -7.42 -8.85
C PRO A 181 13.53 -6.90 -9.33
N ARG A 182 13.83 -5.63 -9.11
CA ARG A 182 15.13 -5.02 -9.40
C ARG A 182 16.24 -5.61 -8.55
N GLN A 183 16.02 -5.78 -7.26
CA GLN A 183 16.95 -6.40 -6.31
C GLN A 183 17.30 -7.86 -6.72
N CYS A 184 16.38 -8.52 -7.42
CA CYS A 184 16.56 -9.87 -7.95
C CYS A 184 17.09 -9.91 -9.37
N HIS A 185 17.41 -8.77 -9.97
CA HIS A 185 17.88 -8.61 -11.37
C HIS A 185 16.91 -9.16 -12.43
N SER A 186 15.63 -9.32 -12.07
CA SER A 186 14.60 -9.76 -13.01
C SER A 186 14.15 -8.64 -13.95
N THR A 187 13.64 -9.00 -15.14
CA THR A 187 13.09 -8.03 -16.09
C THR A 187 11.75 -7.50 -15.62
N ILE A 188 11.60 -6.18 -15.49
CA ILE A 188 10.32 -5.52 -15.18
C ILE A 188 9.56 -5.22 -16.46
N CYS A 189 8.39 -5.85 -16.62
CA CYS A 189 7.46 -5.62 -17.71
C CYS A 189 6.47 -4.53 -17.30
N LEU A 190 6.49 -3.39 -18.00
CA LEU A 190 5.66 -2.24 -17.66
C LEU A 190 4.26 -2.41 -18.23
N SER A 191 3.28 -2.60 -17.36
CA SER A 191 1.89 -2.78 -17.76
C SER A 191 1.30 -1.51 -18.40
N ARG A 192 0.53 -1.69 -19.46
CA ARG A 192 -0.25 -0.64 -20.11
C ARG A 192 -1.60 -0.39 -19.42
N GLY A 193 -1.82 -1.04 -18.27
CA GLY A 193 -2.99 -0.90 -17.44
C GLY A 193 -4.09 -1.93 -17.71
N MET A 194 -5.15 -1.88 -16.91
CA MET A 194 -6.18 -2.93 -16.89
C MET A 194 -6.96 -3.10 -18.19
N ARG A 195 -6.97 -2.09 -19.07
CA ARG A 195 -7.65 -2.18 -20.37
C ARG A 195 -6.92 -3.13 -21.32
N LEU A 196 -5.59 -3.17 -21.26
CA LEU A 196 -4.73 -4.00 -22.13
C LEU A 196 -4.09 -5.17 -21.38
N ILE A 197 -4.59 -5.51 -20.19
CA ILE A 197 -3.96 -6.47 -19.29
C ILE A 197 -3.84 -7.88 -19.92
N GLY A 198 -4.82 -8.33 -20.69
CA GLY A 198 -4.77 -9.61 -21.41
C GLY A 198 -3.65 -9.65 -22.45
N GLU A 199 -3.48 -8.56 -23.20
CA GLU A 199 -2.39 -8.42 -24.16
C GLU A 199 -1.02 -8.33 -23.48
N ASP A 200 -0.94 -7.65 -22.33
CA ASP A 200 0.28 -7.59 -21.54
C ASP A 200 0.70 -8.98 -21.07
N PHE A 201 -0.24 -9.79 -20.56
CA PHE A 201 0.05 -11.17 -20.18
C PHE A 201 0.48 -12.03 -21.36
N ALA A 202 -0.15 -11.88 -22.52
CA ALA A 202 0.22 -12.60 -23.74
C ALA A 202 1.61 -12.21 -24.26
N SER A 203 1.91 -10.90 -24.28
CA SER A 203 3.15 -10.36 -24.87
C SER A 203 4.36 -10.50 -23.95
N TYR A 204 4.19 -10.24 -22.66
CA TYR A 204 5.28 -10.28 -21.68
C TYR A 204 5.52 -11.67 -21.10
N LYS A 205 4.48 -12.53 -21.05
CA LYS A 205 4.51 -13.84 -20.39
C LYS A 205 5.11 -13.75 -18.96
N PRO A 206 4.58 -12.89 -18.08
CA PRO A 206 5.18 -12.65 -16.80
C PRO A 206 5.15 -13.90 -15.91
N THR A 207 6.19 -14.12 -15.11
CA THR A 207 6.30 -15.22 -14.15
C THR A 207 6.03 -14.77 -12.71
N ALA A 208 6.05 -13.46 -12.46
CA ALA A 208 5.82 -12.89 -11.15
C ALA A 208 4.96 -11.61 -11.23
N VAL A 209 4.14 -11.38 -10.19
CA VAL A 209 3.29 -10.19 -10.08
C VAL A 209 2.96 -9.87 -8.62
N SER A 210 2.90 -8.57 -8.29
CA SER A 210 2.33 -8.09 -7.02
C SER A 210 0.93 -7.51 -7.24
N LEU A 211 -0.01 -7.84 -6.35
CA LEU A 211 -1.43 -7.52 -6.48
C LEU A 211 -2.00 -6.98 -5.16
N VAL A 212 -3.01 -6.14 -5.28
CA VAL A 212 -3.95 -5.90 -4.18
C VAL A 212 -5.12 -6.88 -4.28
N PRO A 213 -5.89 -7.15 -3.22
CA PRO A 213 -6.97 -8.16 -3.24
C PRO A 213 -7.96 -7.99 -4.39
N GLN A 214 -8.33 -6.74 -4.73
CA GLN A 214 -9.26 -6.47 -5.84
C GLN A 214 -8.70 -6.86 -7.22
N LEU A 215 -7.39 -6.63 -7.43
CA LEU A 215 -6.72 -7.05 -8.65
C LEU A 215 -6.55 -8.57 -8.68
N ALA A 216 -6.24 -9.20 -7.54
CA ALA A 216 -6.16 -10.64 -7.42
C ALA A 216 -7.49 -11.31 -7.82
N ALA A 217 -8.62 -10.81 -7.30
CA ALA A 217 -9.95 -11.27 -7.66
C ALA A 217 -10.25 -11.12 -9.16
N ARG A 218 -9.84 -9.99 -9.74
CA ARG A 218 -10.08 -9.71 -11.15
C ARG A 218 -9.25 -10.59 -12.08
N LEU A 219 -7.94 -10.72 -11.79
CA LEU A 219 -7.04 -11.49 -12.65
C LEU A 219 -7.32 -12.99 -12.60
N ILE A 220 -7.71 -13.55 -11.43
CA ILE A 220 -8.10 -14.95 -11.34
C ILE A 220 -9.40 -15.24 -12.10
N ARG A 221 -10.37 -14.29 -12.07
CA ARG A 221 -11.61 -14.37 -12.85
C ARG A 221 -11.32 -14.38 -14.35
N PHE A 222 -10.37 -13.59 -14.82
CA PHE A 222 -10.00 -13.51 -16.24
C PHE A 222 -9.06 -14.63 -16.69
N HIS A 223 -8.75 -15.61 -15.83
CA HIS A 223 -7.83 -16.72 -16.12
C HIS A 223 -6.43 -16.27 -16.56
N LEU A 224 -5.99 -15.08 -16.15
CA LEU A 224 -4.68 -14.53 -16.49
C LEU A 224 -3.56 -15.06 -15.58
N ILE A 225 -3.90 -15.53 -14.39
CA ILE A 225 -2.99 -16.20 -13.46
C ILE A 225 -3.21 -17.71 -13.58
N ASN A 226 -2.15 -18.44 -13.87
CA ASN A 226 -2.15 -19.88 -14.01
C ASN A 226 -0.98 -20.51 -13.24
N PRO A 227 -0.91 -21.85 -13.08
CA PRO A 227 0.16 -22.54 -12.34
C PRO A 227 1.59 -22.31 -12.87
N GLU A 228 1.73 -21.93 -14.15
CA GLU A 228 3.04 -21.58 -14.72
C GLU A 228 3.61 -20.28 -14.16
N ARG A 229 2.77 -19.45 -13.51
CA ARG A 229 3.19 -18.22 -12.81
C ARG A 229 3.76 -18.59 -11.47
N LYS A 230 5.06 -18.44 -11.32
CA LYS A 230 5.81 -18.94 -10.16
C LYS A 230 5.53 -18.15 -8.88
N THR A 231 5.26 -16.84 -9.01
CA THR A 231 5.21 -15.95 -7.85
C THR A 231 4.05 -14.95 -7.94
N VAL A 232 3.12 -15.06 -7.01
CA VAL A 232 2.03 -14.10 -6.80
C VAL A 232 2.12 -13.56 -5.38
N LEU A 233 2.41 -12.26 -5.24
CA LEU A 233 2.42 -11.57 -3.96
C LEU A 233 1.15 -10.74 -3.82
N ILE A 234 0.35 -10.98 -2.78
CA ILE A 234 -0.80 -10.14 -2.43
C ILE A 234 -0.46 -9.33 -1.18
N GLY A 235 -0.79 -8.05 -1.20
CA GLY A 235 -0.54 -7.15 -0.07
C GLY A 235 -1.47 -5.93 -0.05
N ALA A 236 -1.18 -5.02 0.88
CA ALA A 236 -1.90 -3.76 1.09
C ALA A 236 -3.40 -3.90 1.46
N GLY A 237 -3.85 -5.08 1.85
CA GLY A 237 -5.20 -5.33 2.31
C GLY A 237 -5.41 -6.78 2.72
N ASP A 238 -6.51 -7.06 3.40
CA ASP A 238 -6.93 -8.42 3.68
C ASP A 238 -7.60 -9.03 2.44
N CYS A 239 -7.29 -10.29 2.15
CA CYS A 239 -7.84 -11.01 1.00
C CYS A 239 -8.89 -12.02 1.47
N PRO A 240 -10.13 -11.93 0.96
CA PRO A 240 -11.19 -12.87 1.30
C PRO A 240 -10.82 -14.32 1.00
N ASP A 241 -11.19 -15.24 1.89
CA ASP A 241 -10.91 -16.67 1.72
C ASP A 241 -11.53 -17.23 0.44
N SER A 242 -12.66 -16.68 -0.03
CA SER A 242 -13.27 -17.05 -1.31
C SER A 242 -12.36 -16.81 -2.52
N ILE A 243 -11.53 -15.75 -2.47
CA ILE A 243 -10.52 -15.47 -3.51
C ILE A 243 -9.35 -16.44 -3.36
N LEU A 244 -8.84 -16.62 -2.14
CA LEU A 244 -7.74 -17.55 -1.85
C LEU A 244 -8.04 -18.97 -2.27
N ASN A 245 -9.26 -19.44 -2.01
CA ASN A 245 -9.72 -20.76 -2.42
C ASN A 245 -9.72 -20.93 -3.96
N GLN A 246 -10.03 -19.88 -4.74
CA GLN A 246 -9.94 -19.94 -6.19
C GLN A 246 -8.48 -20.10 -6.67
N TYR A 247 -7.50 -19.45 -6.02
CA TYR A 247 -6.08 -19.65 -6.32
C TYR A 247 -5.65 -21.08 -5.97
N LYS A 248 -6.03 -21.57 -4.77
CA LYS A 248 -5.71 -22.92 -4.32
C LYS A 248 -6.29 -24.00 -5.23
N GLN A 249 -7.55 -23.88 -5.64
CA GLN A 249 -8.21 -24.80 -6.58
C GLN A 249 -7.52 -24.88 -7.95
N ARG A 250 -6.75 -23.88 -8.32
CA ARG A 250 -5.97 -23.83 -9.56
C ARG A 250 -4.50 -24.15 -9.35
N ASN A 251 -4.12 -24.66 -8.18
CA ASN A 251 -2.73 -24.96 -7.80
C ASN A 251 -1.79 -23.74 -7.93
N ILE A 252 -2.29 -22.53 -7.66
CA ILE A 252 -1.49 -21.31 -7.69
C ILE A 252 -1.12 -20.95 -6.25
N SER A 253 0.18 -20.96 -5.97
CA SER A 253 0.70 -20.53 -4.69
C SER A 253 0.67 -19.00 -4.59
N VAL A 254 0.23 -18.49 -3.43
CA VAL A 254 0.13 -17.06 -3.16
C VAL A 254 0.85 -16.74 -1.87
N SER A 255 1.72 -15.73 -1.91
CA SER A 255 2.35 -15.15 -0.74
C SER A 255 1.63 -13.89 -0.28
N PHE A 256 1.54 -13.67 1.04
CA PHE A 256 0.95 -12.47 1.63
C PHE A 256 2.00 -11.62 2.31
N GLY A 257 2.11 -10.36 1.86
CA GLY A 257 2.96 -9.37 2.49
C GLY A 257 2.26 -8.63 3.64
N TYR A 258 3.01 -8.38 4.71
CA TYR A 258 2.66 -7.44 5.77
C TYR A 258 3.68 -6.32 5.84
N GLY A 259 3.16 -5.12 5.92
CA GLY A 259 3.91 -3.89 6.11
C GLY A 259 3.03 -2.66 5.97
N ARG A 260 3.62 -1.52 6.23
CA ARG A 260 2.97 -0.20 6.21
C ARG A 260 3.81 0.77 5.41
N THR A 261 3.27 1.95 5.13
CA THR A 261 4.07 3.03 4.52
C THR A 261 5.25 3.39 5.42
N GLU A 262 5.03 3.46 6.73
CA GLU A 262 6.03 3.77 7.75
C GLU A 262 7.13 2.72 7.89
N THR A 263 6.94 1.53 7.34
CA THR A 263 7.90 0.43 7.34
C THR A 263 8.35 0.05 5.94
N SER A 264 8.23 0.98 4.99
CA SER A 264 8.64 0.80 3.58
C SER A 264 8.05 -0.47 2.94
N SER A 265 6.84 -0.88 3.32
CA SER A 265 6.10 -2.04 2.85
C SER A 265 6.47 -3.40 3.49
N GLY A 266 7.76 -3.75 3.63
CA GLY A 266 8.15 -5.15 3.85
C GLY A 266 8.60 -5.49 5.27
N LEU A 267 7.76 -6.16 6.09
CA LEU A 267 8.10 -6.67 7.42
C LEU A 267 8.04 -8.19 7.54
N ALA A 268 7.04 -8.81 6.93
CA ALA A 268 6.83 -10.26 7.00
C ALA A 268 6.07 -10.76 5.77
N LEU A 269 6.32 -12.00 5.37
CA LEU A 269 5.74 -12.64 4.19
C LEU A 269 5.29 -14.06 4.52
N SER A 270 4.13 -14.48 4.04
CA SER A 270 3.76 -15.90 4.09
C SER A 270 4.49 -16.66 2.99
N LEU A 271 5.15 -17.75 3.36
CA LEU A 271 6.00 -18.58 2.48
C LEU A 271 5.53 -20.03 2.42
N GLY A 272 4.28 -20.30 2.62
CA GLY A 272 3.78 -21.66 2.67
C GLY A 272 2.28 -21.76 2.45
N GLU A 273 1.72 -22.93 2.76
CA GLU A 273 0.30 -23.20 2.56
C GLU A 273 -0.63 -22.33 3.41
N ASN A 274 -0.15 -21.84 4.57
CA ASN A 274 -0.92 -20.96 5.43
C ASN A 274 -0.66 -19.48 5.11
N PRO A 275 -1.54 -18.81 4.37
CA PRO A 275 -1.36 -17.42 3.99
C PRO A 275 -1.44 -16.44 5.18
N ARG A 276 -1.90 -16.89 6.34
CA ARG A 276 -2.07 -16.05 7.54
C ARG A 276 -0.87 -16.14 8.49
N ALA A 277 0.02 -17.13 8.33
CA ALA A 277 1.27 -17.28 9.09
C ALA A 277 2.44 -16.69 8.28
N ARG A 278 3.05 -15.60 8.76
CA ARG A 278 4.06 -14.84 8.02
C ARG A 278 5.43 -15.00 8.66
N THR A 279 6.38 -15.43 7.87
CA THR A 279 7.80 -15.41 8.23
C THR A 279 8.26 -13.97 8.36
N ILE A 280 8.87 -13.62 9.50
CA ILE A 280 9.45 -12.30 9.73
C ILE A 280 10.68 -12.14 8.85
N CYS A 281 10.78 -11.02 8.14
CA CYS A 281 11.88 -10.74 7.22
C CYS A 281 13.22 -10.56 7.98
N PRO A 282 14.36 -10.72 7.29
CA PRO A 282 15.66 -10.48 7.88
C PRO A 282 15.78 -9.08 8.47
N GLU A 283 16.52 -8.96 9.57
CA GLU A 283 16.76 -7.69 10.29
C GLU A 283 15.50 -7.00 10.86
N VAL A 284 14.34 -7.63 10.73
CA VAL A 284 13.10 -7.16 11.36
C VAL A 284 12.98 -7.81 12.75
N LYS A 285 12.99 -6.98 13.78
CA LYS A 285 12.72 -7.40 15.15
C LYS A 285 11.31 -6.99 15.52
N ILE A 286 10.50 -7.95 15.94
CA ILE A 286 9.12 -7.74 16.37
C ILE A 286 9.00 -7.99 17.87
N LYS A 287 8.32 -7.08 18.56
CA LYS A 287 7.80 -7.29 19.91
C LYS A 287 6.28 -7.17 19.88
N ILE A 288 5.61 -7.96 20.68
CA ILE A 288 4.16 -7.85 20.91
C ILE A 288 3.94 -7.22 22.27
N ASP A 289 3.26 -6.08 22.30
CA ASP A 289 2.92 -5.39 23.55
C ASP A 289 2.03 -6.30 24.40
N PRO A 290 2.42 -6.64 25.64
CA PRO A 290 1.64 -7.56 26.48
C PRO A 290 0.27 -6.99 26.90
N LYS A 291 0.12 -5.65 26.90
CA LYS A 291 -1.11 -4.97 27.35
C LYS A 291 -2.22 -5.01 26.32
N ASP A 292 -1.88 -4.70 25.07
CA ASP A 292 -2.87 -4.52 24.03
C ASP A 292 -2.64 -5.34 22.76
N LYS A 293 -1.57 -6.16 22.73
CA LYS A 293 -1.16 -7.00 21.59
C LYS A 293 -0.72 -6.21 20.37
N GLU A 294 -0.38 -4.94 20.51
CA GLU A 294 0.15 -4.14 19.42
C GLU A 294 1.52 -4.66 18.94
N ILE A 295 1.71 -4.67 17.63
CA ILE A 295 2.97 -5.06 17.00
C ILE A 295 3.92 -3.86 17.03
N LEU A 296 5.07 -4.03 17.67
CA LEU A 296 6.16 -3.07 17.72
C LEU A 296 7.31 -3.57 16.84
N VAL A 297 7.88 -2.69 16.02
CA VAL A 297 8.87 -3.06 15.00
C VAL A 297 10.14 -2.23 15.14
N HIS A 298 11.29 -2.92 15.12
CA HIS A 298 12.60 -2.31 14.94
C HIS A 298 13.24 -2.92 13.69
N ALA A 299 13.50 -2.10 12.65
CA ALA A 299 14.05 -2.57 11.38
C ALA A 299 14.68 -1.42 10.57
N PRO A 300 15.62 -1.71 9.65
CA PRO A 300 16.14 -0.71 8.70
C PRO A 300 15.06 -0.13 7.79
N THR A 301 13.95 -0.86 7.57
CA THR A 301 12.81 -0.44 6.76
C THR A 301 11.93 0.61 7.44
N VAL A 302 12.05 0.81 8.76
CA VAL A 302 11.25 1.78 9.51
C VAL A 302 11.69 3.21 9.18
N LEU A 303 10.72 4.10 8.96
CA LEU A 303 10.96 5.52 8.68
C LEU A 303 11.91 6.13 9.73
N ARG A 304 12.97 6.77 9.26
CA ARG A 304 13.96 7.45 10.13
C ARG A 304 13.71 8.95 10.23
N LYS A 305 13.19 9.56 9.15
CA LYS A 305 12.97 11.00 9.08
C LYS A 305 11.63 11.43 9.69
N GLY A 306 10.64 10.55 9.70
CA GLY A 306 9.33 10.80 10.28
C GLY A 306 8.28 11.19 9.27
N TYR A 307 7.51 12.20 9.60
CA TYR A 307 6.33 12.59 8.84
C TYR A 307 6.42 14.05 8.42
N PHE A 308 5.99 14.33 7.21
CA PHE A 308 5.76 15.70 6.78
C PHE A 308 4.26 16.03 6.85
N GLN A 309 3.93 17.06 7.59
CA GLN A 309 2.54 17.51 7.79
C GLN A 309 2.51 19.02 8.02
N ASN A 310 1.62 19.75 7.36
CA ASN A 310 1.43 21.19 7.51
C ASN A 310 2.74 22.01 7.40
N GLY A 311 3.61 21.66 6.46
CA GLY A 311 4.88 22.37 6.25
C GLY A 311 6.01 21.98 7.20
N VAL A 312 5.78 21.07 8.15
CA VAL A 312 6.73 20.70 9.20
C VAL A 312 7.11 19.21 9.11
N LEU A 313 8.37 18.92 9.31
CA LEU A 313 8.89 17.56 9.48
C LEU A 313 8.78 17.17 10.96
N ILE A 314 7.97 16.17 11.26
CA ILE A 314 7.73 15.63 12.60
C ILE A 314 8.49 14.32 12.73
N PRO A 315 9.46 14.20 13.67
CA PRO A 315 10.20 12.96 13.85
C PRO A 315 9.28 11.79 14.26
N PRO A 316 9.67 10.53 13.97
CA PRO A 316 8.88 9.38 14.38
C PRO A 316 8.92 9.23 15.91
N ARG A 317 7.81 8.82 16.50
CA ARG A 317 7.78 8.42 17.91
C ARG A 317 8.20 6.94 17.98
N LEU A 318 9.34 6.70 18.60
CA LEU A 318 9.85 5.36 18.86
C LEU A 318 9.84 5.12 20.37
N GLU A 319 9.52 3.91 20.76
CA GLU A 319 9.57 3.43 22.16
C GLU A 319 10.69 2.39 22.25
N ASP A 320 11.75 2.70 22.97
CA ASP A 320 13.01 1.90 23.03
C ASP A 320 13.56 1.52 21.65
N GLY A 321 13.46 2.43 20.68
CA GLY A 321 13.87 2.19 19.29
C GLY A 321 12.86 1.40 18.44
N TYR A 322 11.71 1.02 19.00
CA TYR A 322 10.63 0.32 18.28
C TYR A 322 9.55 1.30 17.82
N TYR A 323 9.10 1.11 16.61
CA TYR A 323 7.95 1.81 16.03
C TYR A 323 6.65 1.06 16.38
N ARG A 324 5.67 1.76 16.95
CA ARG A 324 4.32 1.22 17.19
C ARG A 324 3.51 1.25 15.92
N THR A 325 3.10 0.07 15.43
CA THR A 325 2.45 -0.02 14.13
C THR A 325 0.97 0.36 14.15
N GLY A 326 0.31 0.27 15.30
CA GLY A 326 -1.14 0.36 15.40
C GLY A 326 -1.87 -0.88 14.88
N ASP A 327 -1.14 -1.92 14.47
CA ASP A 327 -1.69 -3.22 14.11
C ASP A 327 -1.48 -4.20 15.27
N LEU A 328 -2.41 -5.12 15.44
CA LEU A 328 -2.39 -6.14 16.51
C LEU A 328 -1.98 -7.48 15.94
N GLY A 329 -1.25 -8.25 16.73
CA GLY A 329 -0.80 -9.55 16.30
C GLY A 329 -0.27 -10.44 17.42
N ARG A 330 0.16 -11.62 17.03
CA ARG A 330 0.90 -12.58 17.87
C ARG A 330 2.00 -13.23 17.06
N VAL A 331 3.02 -13.68 17.73
CA VAL A 331 4.05 -14.55 17.16
C VAL A 331 3.80 -15.96 17.69
N ASP A 332 3.78 -16.97 16.81
CA ASP A 332 3.60 -18.36 17.20
C ASP A 332 4.91 -18.99 17.67
N GLU A 333 4.86 -20.28 18.06
CA GLU A 333 6.01 -21.03 18.56
C GLU A 333 7.10 -21.23 17.51
N GLU A 334 6.72 -21.20 16.22
CA GLU A 334 7.66 -21.29 15.09
C GLU A 334 8.22 -19.90 14.69
N GLY A 335 7.92 -18.84 15.45
CA GLY A 335 8.40 -17.48 15.20
C GLY A 335 7.68 -16.76 14.05
N ARG A 336 6.50 -17.24 13.63
CA ARG A 336 5.73 -16.62 12.54
C ARG A 336 4.74 -15.59 13.09
N LEU A 337 4.61 -14.48 12.37
CA LEU A 337 3.68 -13.41 12.72
C LEU A 337 2.27 -13.69 12.20
N HIS A 338 1.30 -13.61 13.09
CA HIS A 338 -0.14 -13.62 12.78
C HIS A 338 -0.74 -12.26 13.06
N LEU A 339 -1.38 -11.67 12.06
CA LEU A 339 -2.13 -10.43 12.24
C LEU A 339 -3.51 -10.74 12.82
N ILE A 340 -3.92 -9.92 13.78
CA ILE A 340 -5.25 -9.98 14.40
C ILE A 340 -6.14 -8.89 13.79
N GLY A 341 -5.58 -7.67 13.62
CA GLY A 341 -6.31 -6.54 13.04
C GLY A 341 -5.67 -5.21 13.40
N ARG A 342 -6.44 -4.13 13.29
CA ARG A 342 -5.98 -2.79 13.63
C ARG A 342 -6.55 -2.32 14.96
N LYS A 343 -5.73 -1.70 15.78
CA LYS A 343 -6.14 -1.12 17.07
C LYS A 343 -7.29 -0.12 16.92
N LYS A 344 -7.28 0.69 15.86
CA LYS A 344 -8.36 1.64 15.51
C LYS A 344 -9.64 0.98 14.98
N GLU A 345 -9.59 -0.29 14.66
CA GLU A 345 -10.73 -1.09 14.19
C GLU A 345 -11.34 -1.93 15.32
N ILE A 346 -10.90 -1.70 16.57
CA ILE A 346 -11.51 -2.27 17.76
C ILE A 346 -12.42 -1.21 18.39
N LEU A 347 -13.70 -1.53 18.53
CA LEU A 347 -14.58 -0.79 19.46
C LEU A 347 -14.33 -1.31 20.87
N VAL A 348 -14.04 -0.41 21.79
CA VAL A 348 -13.96 -0.72 23.20
C VAL A 348 -15.24 -0.18 23.86
N LEU A 349 -16.09 -1.08 24.30
CA LEU A 349 -17.35 -0.74 24.97
C LEU A 349 -17.09 -0.30 26.41
N PRO A 350 -18.01 0.43 27.06
CA PRO A 350 -17.88 0.83 28.47
C PRO A 350 -17.68 -0.33 29.44
N THR A 351 -18.19 -1.50 29.08
CA THR A 351 -17.97 -2.77 29.81
C THR A 351 -16.55 -3.31 29.74
N GLY A 352 -15.68 -2.70 28.91
CA GLY A 352 -14.34 -3.22 28.60
C GLY A 352 -14.33 -4.29 27.49
N THR A 353 -15.50 -4.71 27.01
CA THR A 353 -15.61 -5.65 25.89
C THR A 353 -15.03 -5.03 24.62
N LYS A 354 -14.27 -5.82 23.88
CA LYS A 354 -13.62 -5.40 22.64
C LYS A 354 -14.29 -6.08 21.45
N ILE A 355 -14.84 -5.29 20.53
CA ILE A 355 -15.42 -5.78 19.27
C ILE A 355 -14.46 -5.47 18.13
N PHE A 356 -14.05 -6.51 17.41
CA PHE A 356 -13.25 -6.35 16.20
C PHE A 356 -14.15 -6.06 15.00
N LEU A 357 -14.18 -4.79 14.60
CA LEU A 357 -15.09 -4.27 13.57
C LEU A 357 -15.05 -5.04 12.24
N PRO A 358 -13.88 -5.42 11.68
CA PRO A 358 -13.87 -6.14 10.42
C PRO A 358 -14.64 -7.46 10.44
N GLU A 359 -14.55 -8.25 11.53
CA GLU A 359 -15.31 -9.48 11.67
C GLU A 359 -16.80 -9.22 11.92
N TYR A 360 -17.09 -8.22 12.74
CA TYR A 360 -18.46 -7.82 13.05
C TYR A 360 -19.18 -7.31 11.80
N GLU A 361 -18.52 -6.44 11.02
CA GLU A 361 -19.04 -5.92 9.74
C GLU A 361 -19.14 -7.01 8.66
N ALA A 362 -18.19 -7.95 8.60
CA ALA A 362 -18.25 -9.09 7.67
C ALA A 362 -19.46 -9.99 7.94
N LYS A 363 -19.74 -10.31 9.20
CA LYS A 363 -20.94 -11.07 9.58
C LYS A 363 -22.23 -10.28 9.30
N LEU A 364 -22.24 -8.98 9.57
CA LEU A 364 -23.40 -8.13 9.29
C LEU A 364 -23.68 -8.06 7.78
N ALA A 365 -22.64 -8.04 6.94
CA ALA A 365 -22.78 -8.03 5.49
C ALA A 365 -23.52 -9.25 4.94
N GLU A 366 -23.53 -10.38 5.64
CA GLU A 366 -24.31 -11.58 5.25
C GLU A 366 -25.81 -11.34 5.37
N PHE A 367 -26.23 -10.46 6.30
CA PHE A 367 -27.64 -10.10 6.51
C PHE A 367 -28.09 -8.95 5.61
N ILE A 368 -27.18 -8.00 5.28
CA ILE A 368 -27.46 -6.79 4.49
C ILE A 368 -26.54 -6.66 3.27
N PRO A 369 -26.48 -7.67 2.36
CA PRO A 369 -25.44 -7.80 1.33
C PRO A 369 -25.44 -6.68 0.27
N ASN A 370 -26.57 -5.98 0.08
CA ASN A 370 -26.73 -4.96 -0.94
C ASN A 370 -26.67 -3.54 -0.39
N SER A 371 -26.12 -3.37 0.82
CA SER A 371 -26.07 -2.09 1.50
C SER A 371 -24.63 -1.57 1.62
N GLU A 372 -24.47 -0.25 1.64
CA GLU A 372 -23.25 0.41 2.07
C GLU A 372 -23.40 0.75 3.54
N PHE A 373 -22.49 0.31 4.39
CA PHE A 373 -22.61 0.56 5.81
C PHE A 373 -21.27 0.66 6.54
N ALA A 374 -21.30 1.27 7.69
CA ALA A 374 -20.23 1.30 8.67
C ALA A 374 -20.79 1.12 10.07
N VAL A 375 -20.06 0.37 10.89
CA VAL A 375 -20.36 0.24 12.32
C VAL A 375 -19.45 1.17 13.11
N LEU A 376 -20.06 1.98 14.00
CA LEU A 376 -19.42 3.03 14.78
C LEU A 376 -19.89 2.95 16.23
N LEU A 377 -19.16 3.62 17.14
CA LEU A 377 -19.62 3.86 18.50
C LEU A 377 -20.17 5.29 18.57
N SER A 378 -21.42 5.44 19.01
CA SER A 378 -22.02 6.76 19.27
C SER A 378 -21.49 7.37 20.56
N LYS A 379 -21.80 8.65 20.81
CA LYS A 379 -21.46 9.32 22.06
C LYS A 379 -22.12 8.70 23.30
N ASP A 380 -23.28 8.08 23.11
CA ASP A 380 -24.02 7.36 24.16
C ASP A 380 -23.48 5.94 24.36
N ASP A 381 -22.28 5.65 23.86
CA ASP A 381 -21.64 4.34 23.95
C ASP A 381 -22.45 3.18 23.34
N LYS A 382 -23.34 3.48 22.39
CA LYS A 382 -24.09 2.46 21.65
C LYS A 382 -23.45 2.13 20.33
N ILE A 383 -23.42 0.85 19.98
CA ILE A 383 -23.03 0.40 18.65
C ILE A 383 -24.06 0.91 17.66
N THR A 384 -23.62 1.73 16.71
CA THR A 384 -24.48 2.40 15.74
C THR A 384 -24.14 1.94 14.34
N LEU A 385 -25.15 1.45 13.62
CA LEU A 385 -25.07 1.14 12.19
C LEU A 385 -25.40 2.41 11.39
N TYR A 386 -24.44 2.89 10.61
CA TYR A 386 -24.66 3.94 9.60
C TYR A 386 -24.81 3.27 8.25
N ILE A 387 -25.97 3.44 7.58
CA ILE A 387 -26.33 2.64 6.40
C ILE A 387 -26.94 3.47 5.27
N TYR A 388 -26.51 3.19 4.05
CA TYR A 388 -27.16 3.58 2.80
C TYR A 388 -27.63 2.31 2.06
N THR A 389 -28.93 2.23 1.78
CA THR A 389 -29.55 1.05 1.15
C THR A 389 -30.78 1.46 0.34
N LYS A 390 -31.22 0.55 -0.52
CA LYS A 390 -32.51 0.65 -1.25
C LYS A 390 -33.63 -0.12 -0.56
N GLU A 391 -33.32 -0.89 0.46
CA GLU A 391 -34.30 -1.63 1.26
C GLU A 391 -35.06 -0.69 2.20
N THR A 392 -36.26 -1.08 2.64
CA THR A 392 -37.05 -0.29 3.60
C THR A 392 -36.43 -0.30 5.00
N LYS A 393 -36.82 0.64 5.84
CA LYS A 393 -36.34 0.70 7.23
C LYS A 393 -36.73 -0.55 8.00
N GLU A 394 -37.97 -1.01 7.84
CA GLU A 394 -38.53 -2.18 8.49
C GLU A 394 -37.75 -3.45 8.11
N GLU A 395 -37.38 -3.60 6.83
CA GLU A 395 -36.57 -4.74 6.36
C GLU A 395 -35.17 -4.74 7.00
N ILE A 396 -34.54 -3.59 7.09
CA ILE A 396 -33.21 -3.47 7.71
C ILE A 396 -33.29 -3.71 9.22
N GLU A 397 -34.29 -3.16 9.92
CA GLU A 397 -34.50 -3.37 11.36
C GLU A 397 -34.74 -4.86 11.68
N ASP A 398 -35.49 -5.58 10.88
CA ASP A 398 -35.69 -7.02 11.04
C ASP A 398 -34.37 -7.80 10.83
N LYS A 399 -33.60 -7.47 9.81
CA LYS A 399 -32.32 -8.09 9.53
C LYS A 399 -31.30 -7.82 10.63
N VAL A 400 -31.23 -6.59 11.14
CA VAL A 400 -30.37 -6.20 12.27
C VAL A 400 -30.82 -6.91 13.55
N SER A 401 -32.14 -7.05 13.78
CA SER A 401 -32.65 -7.81 14.93
C SER A 401 -32.21 -9.28 14.88
N LYS A 402 -32.26 -9.92 13.70
CA LYS A 402 -31.76 -11.28 13.50
C LYS A 402 -30.24 -11.39 13.72
N PHE A 403 -29.49 -10.44 13.21
CA PHE A 403 -28.06 -10.35 13.45
C PHE A 403 -27.73 -10.22 14.93
N ASN A 404 -28.45 -9.35 15.64
CA ASN A 404 -28.28 -9.09 17.08
C ASN A 404 -28.50 -10.32 17.97
N GLN A 405 -29.31 -11.30 17.53
CA GLN A 405 -29.53 -12.55 18.28
C GLN A 405 -28.25 -13.38 18.49
N GLY A 406 -27.23 -13.17 17.63
CA GLY A 406 -25.91 -13.82 17.74
C GLY A 406 -24.96 -13.15 18.74
N TYR A 407 -25.37 -12.07 19.42
CA TYR A 407 -24.51 -11.24 20.26
C TYR A 407 -25.13 -10.95 21.64
N ALA A 408 -24.26 -10.79 22.65
CA ALA A 408 -24.67 -10.36 23.97
C ALA A 408 -25.28 -8.94 23.91
N ARG A 409 -26.21 -8.62 24.85
CA ARG A 409 -27.00 -7.38 24.84
C ARG A 409 -26.16 -6.09 24.67
N GLY A 410 -24.96 -6.05 25.26
CA GLY A 410 -24.06 -4.89 25.15
C GLY A 410 -23.28 -4.82 23.83
N GLU A 411 -23.27 -5.91 23.03
CA GLU A 411 -22.56 -6.02 21.75
C GLU A 411 -23.50 -5.89 20.56
N GLN A 412 -24.78 -5.67 20.80
CA GLN A 412 -25.82 -5.52 19.78
C GLN A 412 -25.81 -4.12 19.17
N ILE A 413 -26.18 -4.02 17.90
CA ILE A 413 -26.47 -2.74 17.27
C ILE A 413 -27.67 -2.12 17.98
N GLY A 414 -27.42 -0.98 18.64
CA GLY A 414 -28.44 -0.28 19.41
C GLY A 414 -29.08 0.89 18.66
N ASN A 415 -28.42 1.43 17.65
CA ASN A 415 -28.95 2.52 16.82
C ASN A 415 -28.73 2.22 15.33
N ILE A 416 -29.64 2.69 14.46
CA ILE A 416 -29.50 2.65 13.01
C ILE A 416 -29.73 4.05 12.46
N ILE A 417 -28.74 4.58 11.73
CA ILE A 417 -28.83 5.86 11.04
C ILE A 417 -28.86 5.60 9.54
N PHE A 418 -29.95 6.00 8.90
CA PHE A 418 -30.16 5.84 7.47
C PHE A 418 -29.66 7.07 6.73
N SER A 419 -28.68 6.87 5.83
CA SER A 419 -28.21 7.92 4.91
C SER A 419 -29.13 7.98 3.68
N SER A 420 -29.44 9.19 3.24
CA SER A 420 -30.16 9.43 1.98
C SER A 420 -29.26 9.36 0.73
N VAL A 421 -27.94 9.32 0.93
CA VAL A 421 -26.92 9.31 -0.13
C VAL A 421 -25.87 8.23 0.12
N SER A 422 -25.19 7.80 -0.94
CA SER A 422 -24.06 6.86 -0.85
C SER A 422 -23.00 7.36 0.14
N LEU A 423 -22.48 6.45 0.96
CA LEU A 423 -21.53 6.79 2.01
C LEU A 423 -20.19 7.28 1.43
N PRO A 424 -19.49 8.22 2.10
CA PRO A 424 -18.22 8.75 1.63
C PRO A 424 -17.15 7.67 1.58
N LYS A 425 -16.46 7.53 0.44
CA LYS A 425 -15.45 6.50 0.20
C LYS A 425 -14.09 7.07 -0.18
N THR A 426 -13.05 6.31 0.12
CA THR A 426 -11.70 6.55 -0.41
C THR A 426 -11.64 6.17 -1.89
N ALA A 427 -10.56 6.54 -2.59
CA ALA A 427 -10.30 6.11 -3.96
C ALA A 427 -10.22 4.57 -4.12
N THR A 428 -9.97 3.84 -3.04
CA THR A 428 -9.95 2.37 -2.99
C THR A 428 -11.30 1.75 -2.59
N GLY A 429 -12.36 2.56 -2.46
CA GLY A 429 -13.71 2.10 -2.13
C GLY A 429 -13.98 1.86 -0.63
N LYS A 430 -13.02 2.13 0.26
CA LYS A 430 -13.20 1.98 1.71
C LYS A 430 -14.00 3.19 2.27
N ILE A 431 -15.01 2.93 3.11
CA ILE A 431 -15.83 4.00 3.74
C ILE A 431 -14.97 4.85 4.68
N LYS A 432 -15.15 6.17 4.58
CA LYS A 432 -14.45 7.16 5.41
C LYS A 432 -15.19 7.36 6.74
N LYS A 433 -15.03 6.40 7.66
CA LYS A 433 -15.71 6.40 8.97
C LYS A 433 -15.56 7.71 9.75
N TYR A 434 -14.43 8.41 9.62
CA TYR A 434 -14.20 9.68 10.31
C TYR A 434 -15.18 10.78 9.90
N GLN A 435 -15.58 10.83 8.62
CA GLN A 435 -16.59 11.80 8.14
C GLN A 435 -17.96 11.49 8.74
N LEU A 436 -18.32 10.21 8.83
CA LEU A 436 -19.57 9.79 9.45
C LEU A 436 -19.59 10.11 10.95
N ILE A 437 -18.46 9.98 11.66
CA ILE A 437 -18.33 10.37 13.06
C ILE A 437 -18.48 11.90 13.23
N GLU A 438 -17.93 12.69 12.31
CA GLU A 438 -18.08 14.14 12.30
C GLU A 438 -19.56 14.54 12.07
N GLU A 439 -20.24 13.91 11.10
CA GLU A 439 -21.67 14.11 10.83
C GLU A 439 -22.53 13.76 12.06
N MET A 440 -22.35 12.59 12.67
CA MET A 440 -23.04 12.20 13.91
C MET A 440 -22.83 13.20 15.06
N ASN A 441 -21.66 13.84 15.10
CA ASN A 441 -21.33 14.83 16.13
C ASN A 441 -21.95 16.21 15.85
N HIS A 442 -22.33 16.50 14.61
CA HIS A 442 -22.94 17.78 14.22
C HIS A 442 -24.47 17.75 14.27
N ASP A 443 -25.12 16.62 14.00
CA ASP A 443 -26.58 16.51 14.04
C ASP A 443 -27.16 16.60 15.46
N ASP A 444 -26.37 16.25 16.49
CA ASP A 444 -26.75 16.42 17.92
C ASP A 444 -26.72 17.89 18.41
N LYS A 445 -26.33 18.84 17.54
CA LYS A 445 -26.31 20.28 17.89
C LYS A 445 -27.51 21.09 17.33
N LYS A 446 -28.43 20.41 16.65
CA LYS A 446 -29.70 20.97 16.19
C LYS A 446 -30.86 20.44 17.06
#